data_ee6d10305b059c18ea70de1d1cc9d824
#
_entry.id   ee6d10305b059c18ea70de1d1cc9d824
#
_cell.length_a   1.000
_cell.length_b   1.000
_cell.length_c   1.000
_cell.angle_alpha   90.00
_cell.angle_beta   90.00
_cell.angle_gamma   90.00
#
_symmetry.space_group_name_H-M   'P 1'
#
loop_
_entity.id
_entity.type
_entity.pdbx_description
1 polymer ?
#
loop_
_entity_poly.entity_id
_entity_poly.type
_entity_poly.pdbx_seq_one_letter_code
_entity_poly.pdbx_strand_id
1 'polypeptide(L)'
;MQSANRRSMSATPQALPSASQNTMSVGLVVLVLSLLLGIQPVTTDLYLPALPALTEGFGAPMAQAQLTLTALLLAFGISQLFWGPLSDRFGRRPILLWGLCAYTLAAVGSAFAPSMVMLIALRTLQGAAMGAAVMCARAIVRDLYSPVEGARAMSRGLTGLGVIACCGPLLGGLLSDLFGWRVALLAPAVFGAGTLTVIALRMQETAPLGRAGLPHGARQQAVALVRNWWAIVRHPTFVAWSALSVGSYGGLFTFLASSSFVFIRVLGLTKTQYGLVMFSISVVYVLSTFLCRMLLPRFGVRRTVALAAVLTVTGGTLMGVLALVGVHSVWALVGPFYLFMMGHGVHQPCSQSGAVGPFPLAAGTASAVNGFLMMVAAFAMGGWLGAHMDGTVLPLAMGVWFWSILIALTAWTLVQRHGELRKA
;
A
#
# COMPACT_ATOMS: atom_id res chain seq x y z
N MET A 1 43.65 -62.72 23.05
CA MET A 1 42.64 -63.14 22.11
C MET A 1 41.31 -62.63 22.58
N GLN A 2 40.83 -61.51 22.03
CA GLN A 2 39.43 -61.13 22.02
C GLN A 2 39.23 -60.03 20.99
N SER A 3 38.70 -60.39 19.85
CA SER A 3 38.38 -59.50 18.73
C SER A 3 37.07 -58.75 19.01
N ALA A 4 37.15 -57.45 19.15
CA ALA A 4 35.96 -56.61 19.28
C ALA A 4 35.43 -56.26 17.87
N ASN A 5 34.27 -56.80 17.61
CA ASN A 5 33.44 -56.63 16.41
C ASN A 5 32.85 -55.19 16.36
N ARG A 6 33.43 -54.25 15.62
CA ARG A 6 32.86 -52.94 15.31
C ARG A 6 31.85 -53.09 14.18
N ARG A 7 30.57 -53.23 14.51
CA ARG A 7 29.49 -53.01 13.54
C ARG A 7 29.40 -51.54 13.24
N SER A 8 29.83 -51.16 12.04
CA SER A 8 29.57 -49.86 11.44
C SER A 8 28.08 -49.76 11.09
N MET A 9 27.31 -49.06 11.91
CA MET A 9 25.95 -48.63 11.53
C MET A 9 26.09 -47.54 10.46
N SER A 10 25.94 -47.92 9.19
CA SER A 10 25.72 -46.99 8.10
C SER A 10 24.35 -46.35 8.26
N ALA A 11 24.30 -45.15 8.82
CA ALA A 11 23.13 -44.31 8.79
C ALA A 11 22.85 -43.89 7.34
N THR A 12 21.86 -44.48 6.71
CA THR A 12 21.31 -44.01 5.44
C THR A 12 20.88 -42.58 5.60
N PRO A 13 21.34 -41.64 4.77
CA PRO A 13 20.83 -40.26 4.82
C PRO A 13 19.33 -40.30 4.53
N GLN A 14 18.49 -39.95 5.51
CA GLN A 14 17.09 -39.68 5.27
C GLN A 14 17.00 -38.60 4.22
N ALA A 15 16.52 -38.93 3.03
CA ALA A 15 16.19 -37.99 1.99
C ALA A 15 15.23 -36.98 2.57
N LEU A 16 15.64 -35.70 2.62
CA LEU A 16 14.74 -34.59 2.92
C LEU A 16 13.53 -34.72 2.00
N PRO A 17 12.30 -34.54 2.51
CA PRO A 17 11.10 -34.62 1.69
C PRO A 17 11.27 -33.64 0.53
N SER A 18 11.19 -34.14 -0.70
CA SER A 18 11.25 -33.37 -1.92
C SER A 18 10.27 -32.21 -1.81
N ALA A 19 10.79 -30.97 -1.88
CA ALA A 19 9.95 -29.79 -1.99
C ALA A 19 8.92 -30.08 -3.10
N SER A 20 7.64 -29.96 -2.79
CA SER A 20 6.56 -30.16 -3.75
C SER A 20 6.90 -29.36 -4.98
N GLN A 21 7.07 -30.03 -6.13
CA GLN A 21 7.42 -29.36 -7.38
C GLN A 21 6.35 -28.31 -7.65
N ASN A 22 6.72 -27.05 -7.54
CA ASN A 22 5.86 -25.92 -7.82
C ASN A 22 5.49 -25.96 -9.31
N THR A 23 4.29 -26.42 -9.64
CA THR A 23 3.84 -26.59 -11.03
C THR A 23 3.43 -25.26 -11.67
N MET A 24 3.43 -24.15 -10.91
CA MET A 24 3.13 -22.82 -11.46
C MET A 24 4.35 -22.22 -12.14
N SER A 25 4.18 -21.79 -13.40
CA SER A 25 5.25 -21.08 -14.12
C SER A 25 5.58 -19.74 -13.44
N VAL A 26 6.86 -19.32 -13.52
CA VAL A 26 7.31 -18.03 -12.98
C VAL A 26 6.47 -16.88 -13.55
N GLY A 27 6.09 -16.92 -14.83
CA GLY A 27 5.23 -15.91 -15.44
C GLY A 27 3.85 -15.83 -14.81
N LEU A 28 3.23 -16.98 -14.49
CA LEU A 28 1.95 -17.01 -13.80
C LEU A 28 2.05 -16.43 -12.39
N VAL A 29 3.10 -16.75 -11.64
CA VAL A 29 3.31 -16.18 -10.30
C VAL A 29 3.47 -14.67 -10.37
N VAL A 30 4.26 -14.15 -11.32
CA VAL A 30 4.44 -12.70 -11.52
C VAL A 30 3.12 -12.03 -11.88
N LEU A 31 2.32 -12.64 -12.76
CA LEU A 31 0.98 -12.13 -13.11
C LEU A 31 0.08 -12.07 -11.88
N VAL A 32 0.00 -13.16 -11.11
CA VAL A 32 -0.80 -13.23 -9.86
C VAL A 32 -0.35 -12.14 -8.88
N LEU A 33 0.95 -11.98 -8.66
CA LEU A 33 1.48 -10.92 -7.78
C LEU A 33 1.10 -9.53 -8.28
N SER A 34 1.23 -9.27 -9.58
CA SER A 34 0.88 -7.97 -10.17
C SER A 34 -0.61 -7.65 -10.00
N LEU A 35 -1.49 -8.62 -10.22
CA LEU A 35 -2.93 -8.47 -10.04
C LEU A 35 -3.31 -8.25 -8.56
N LEU A 36 -2.76 -9.08 -7.65
CA LEU A 36 -3.07 -8.99 -6.22
C LEU A 36 -2.56 -7.68 -5.59
N LEU A 37 -1.36 -7.24 -5.96
CA LEU A 37 -0.81 -5.98 -5.48
C LEU A 37 -1.46 -4.77 -6.17
N GLY A 38 -1.81 -4.89 -7.44
CA GLY A 38 -2.47 -3.86 -8.25
C GLY A 38 -3.91 -3.55 -7.81
N ILE A 39 -4.54 -4.43 -7.01
CA ILE A 39 -5.91 -4.25 -6.55
C ILE A 39 -6.09 -2.94 -5.76
N GLN A 40 -5.08 -2.54 -4.97
CA GLN A 40 -5.12 -1.32 -4.18
C GLN A 40 -5.18 -0.05 -5.06
N PRO A 41 -4.22 0.22 -5.97
CA PRO A 41 -4.28 1.42 -6.80
C PRO A 41 -5.48 1.41 -7.76
N VAL A 42 -5.92 0.26 -8.27
CA VAL A 42 -7.18 0.19 -9.04
C VAL A 42 -8.37 0.65 -8.20
N THR A 43 -8.41 0.27 -6.92
CA THR A 43 -9.51 0.62 -6.04
C THR A 43 -9.49 2.09 -5.60
N THR A 44 -8.30 2.67 -5.42
CA THR A 44 -8.13 4.03 -4.90
C THR A 44 -7.97 5.05 -6.03
N ASP A 45 -7.02 4.84 -6.94
CA ASP A 45 -6.56 5.89 -7.84
C ASP A 45 -7.49 6.07 -9.05
N LEU A 46 -8.08 4.99 -9.54
CA LEU A 46 -9.09 5.03 -10.62
C LEU A 46 -10.38 5.73 -10.18
N TYR A 47 -10.69 5.69 -8.89
CA TYR A 47 -11.87 6.29 -8.30
C TYR A 47 -11.75 7.81 -8.07
N LEU A 48 -10.52 8.32 -7.86
CA LEU A 48 -10.28 9.72 -7.48
C LEU A 48 -10.95 10.76 -8.41
N PRO A 49 -10.91 10.62 -9.75
CA PRO A 49 -11.56 11.58 -10.66
C PRO A 49 -13.09 11.63 -10.50
N ALA A 50 -13.70 10.57 -9.96
CA ALA A 50 -15.14 10.47 -9.77
C ALA A 50 -15.64 11.16 -8.47
N LEU A 51 -14.77 11.44 -7.50
CA LEU A 51 -15.15 11.98 -6.18
C LEU A 51 -16.01 13.26 -6.24
N PRO A 52 -15.68 14.30 -7.04
CA PRO A 52 -16.51 15.50 -7.14
C PRO A 52 -17.93 15.21 -7.66
N ALA A 53 -18.04 14.35 -8.67
CA ALA A 53 -19.33 13.97 -9.25
C ALA A 53 -20.23 13.18 -8.28
N LEU A 54 -19.63 12.44 -7.34
CA LEU A 54 -20.36 11.74 -6.29
C LEU A 54 -21.05 12.71 -5.32
N THR A 55 -20.34 13.78 -4.90
CA THR A 55 -20.95 14.79 -4.01
C THR A 55 -22.16 15.45 -4.66
N GLU A 56 -22.09 15.72 -5.97
CA GLU A 56 -23.22 16.26 -6.74
C GLU A 56 -24.33 15.22 -6.91
N GLY A 57 -23.99 14.00 -7.29
CA GLY A 57 -24.97 12.95 -7.56
C GLY A 57 -25.79 12.52 -6.35
N PHE A 58 -25.24 12.63 -5.14
CA PHE A 58 -25.91 12.30 -3.89
C PHE A 58 -26.35 13.53 -3.09
N GLY A 59 -26.03 14.76 -3.52
CA GLY A 59 -26.25 15.96 -2.70
C GLY A 59 -25.52 15.91 -1.34
N ALA A 60 -24.40 15.20 -1.28
CA ALA A 60 -23.70 14.89 -0.04
C ALA A 60 -22.53 15.86 0.22
N PRO A 61 -22.23 16.19 1.50
CA PRO A 61 -21.09 17.02 1.83
C PRO A 61 -19.77 16.31 1.48
N MET A 62 -18.72 17.09 1.22
CA MET A 62 -17.39 16.60 0.88
C MET A 62 -16.82 15.64 1.94
N ALA A 63 -17.09 15.88 3.22
CA ALA A 63 -16.69 15.00 4.31
C ALA A 63 -17.15 13.55 4.11
N GLN A 64 -18.37 13.34 3.61
CA GLN A 64 -18.87 12.00 3.31
C GLN A 64 -18.18 11.39 2.08
N ALA A 65 -17.86 12.19 1.06
CA ALA A 65 -17.07 11.70 -0.08
C ALA A 65 -15.65 11.26 0.36
N GLN A 66 -15.03 12.02 1.25
CA GLN A 66 -13.73 11.64 1.84
C GLN A 66 -13.84 10.34 2.63
N LEU A 67 -14.93 10.11 3.37
CA LEU A 67 -15.14 8.86 4.10
C LEU A 67 -15.20 7.63 3.18
N THR A 68 -15.67 7.75 1.94
CA THR A 68 -15.68 6.62 0.99
C THR A 68 -14.27 6.10 0.70
N LEU A 69 -13.25 6.96 0.74
CA LEU A 69 -11.85 6.61 0.54
C LEU A 69 -11.17 6.22 1.86
N THR A 70 -11.35 7.04 2.90
CA THR A 70 -10.62 6.87 4.16
C THR A 70 -11.12 5.68 4.97
N ALA A 71 -12.43 5.41 5.00
CA ALA A 71 -12.99 4.22 5.65
C ALA A 71 -12.56 2.93 4.94
N LEU A 72 -12.51 2.94 3.60
CA LEU A 72 -11.94 1.84 2.81
C LEU A 72 -10.49 1.55 3.22
N LEU A 73 -9.64 2.58 3.27
CA LEU A 73 -8.22 2.43 3.60
C LEU A 73 -8.02 2.00 5.05
N LEU A 74 -8.81 2.53 5.99
CA LEU A 74 -8.75 2.10 7.38
C LEU A 74 -9.15 0.63 7.53
N ALA A 75 -10.26 0.22 6.90
CA ALA A 75 -10.70 -1.18 6.89
C ALA A 75 -9.66 -2.10 6.24
N PHE A 76 -9.01 -1.66 5.15
CA PHE A 76 -7.89 -2.35 4.53
C PHE A 76 -6.71 -2.51 5.49
N GLY A 77 -6.31 -1.46 6.21
CA GLY A 77 -5.23 -1.52 7.19
C GLY A 77 -5.52 -2.48 8.34
N ILE A 78 -6.72 -2.39 8.92
CA ILE A 78 -7.17 -3.28 9.99
C ILE A 78 -7.22 -4.73 9.52
N SER A 79 -7.80 -4.98 8.34
CA SER A 79 -8.02 -6.33 7.83
C SER A 79 -6.72 -7.11 7.57
N GLN A 80 -5.63 -6.42 7.22
CA GLN A 80 -4.32 -7.05 7.04
C GLN A 80 -3.83 -7.78 8.31
N LEU A 81 -4.21 -7.29 9.50
CA LEU A 81 -3.84 -7.91 10.77
C LEU A 81 -4.51 -9.27 10.98
N PHE A 82 -5.68 -9.49 10.35
CA PHE A 82 -6.47 -10.71 10.48
C PHE A 82 -6.26 -11.68 9.32
N TRP A 83 -6.15 -11.17 8.07
CA TRP A 83 -6.00 -12.03 6.90
C TRP A 83 -4.72 -12.87 6.92
N GLY A 84 -3.63 -12.38 7.54
CA GLY A 84 -2.40 -13.13 7.70
C GLY A 84 -2.62 -14.48 8.41
N PRO A 85 -3.00 -14.48 9.69
CA PRO A 85 -3.32 -15.69 10.45
C PRO A 85 -4.40 -16.58 9.80
N LEU A 86 -5.44 -15.96 9.20
CA LEU A 86 -6.49 -16.69 8.51
C LEU A 86 -5.95 -17.49 7.32
N SER A 87 -5.09 -16.86 6.51
CA SER A 87 -4.49 -17.50 5.35
C SER A 87 -3.47 -18.57 5.72
N ASP A 88 -2.81 -18.44 6.87
CA ASP A 88 -1.92 -19.48 7.41
C ASP A 88 -2.71 -20.74 7.86
N ARG A 89 -3.97 -20.54 8.29
CA ARG A 89 -4.84 -21.63 8.77
C ARG A 89 -5.62 -22.31 7.66
N PHE A 90 -6.25 -21.55 6.77
CA PHE A 90 -7.18 -22.06 5.76
C PHE A 90 -6.54 -22.25 4.38
N GLY A 91 -5.30 -21.81 4.21
CA GLY A 91 -4.60 -21.80 2.92
C GLY A 91 -4.73 -20.47 2.18
N ARG A 92 -3.84 -20.26 1.21
CA ARG A 92 -3.78 -19.00 0.44
C ARG A 92 -4.92 -18.91 -0.56
N ARG A 93 -5.15 -20.01 -1.30
CA ARG A 93 -6.15 -20.05 -2.38
C ARG A 93 -7.59 -19.85 -1.87
N PRO A 94 -8.11 -20.56 -0.84
CA PRO A 94 -9.45 -20.31 -0.31
C PRO A 94 -9.65 -18.87 0.18
N ILE A 95 -8.68 -18.33 0.91
CA ILE A 95 -8.76 -16.95 1.42
C ILE A 95 -8.79 -15.94 0.28
N LEU A 96 -8.01 -16.14 -0.79
CA LEU A 96 -8.07 -15.30 -1.98
C LEU A 96 -9.42 -15.39 -2.67
N LEU A 97 -9.99 -16.60 -2.82
CA LEU A 97 -11.30 -16.77 -3.45
C LEU A 97 -12.39 -16.05 -2.65
N TRP A 98 -12.44 -16.21 -1.33
CA TRP A 98 -13.41 -15.50 -0.47
C TRP A 98 -13.21 -14.00 -0.48
N GLY A 99 -11.97 -13.54 -0.30
CA GLY A 99 -11.64 -12.11 -0.28
C GLY A 99 -11.95 -11.43 -1.61
N LEU A 100 -11.54 -12.03 -2.75
CA LEU A 100 -11.80 -11.46 -4.08
C LEU A 100 -13.27 -11.51 -4.47
N CYS A 101 -14.01 -12.54 -4.05
CA CYS A 101 -15.47 -12.61 -4.24
C CYS A 101 -16.15 -11.48 -3.47
N ALA A 102 -15.86 -11.33 -2.17
CA ALA A 102 -16.41 -10.25 -1.34
C ALA A 102 -16.01 -8.86 -1.88
N TYR A 103 -14.76 -8.68 -2.31
CA TYR A 103 -14.28 -7.46 -2.94
C TYR A 103 -15.08 -7.11 -4.21
N THR A 104 -15.26 -8.10 -5.11
CA THR A 104 -15.96 -7.89 -6.39
C THR A 104 -17.43 -7.56 -6.16
N LEU A 105 -18.11 -8.28 -5.26
CA LEU A 105 -19.51 -8.01 -4.91
C LEU A 105 -19.68 -6.63 -4.26
N ALA A 106 -18.78 -6.25 -3.36
CA ALA A 106 -18.80 -4.91 -2.76
C ALA A 106 -18.53 -3.80 -3.79
N ALA A 107 -17.65 -4.04 -4.77
CA ALA A 107 -17.38 -3.10 -5.84
C ALA A 107 -18.60 -2.93 -6.78
N VAL A 108 -19.25 -4.03 -7.17
CA VAL A 108 -20.50 -3.98 -7.93
C VAL A 108 -21.57 -3.22 -7.14
N GLY A 109 -21.79 -3.60 -5.90
CA GLY A 109 -22.75 -2.92 -5.02
C GLY A 109 -22.49 -1.41 -4.90
N SER A 110 -21.21 -1.00 -4.84
CA SER A 110 -20.81 0.41 -4.77
C SER A 110 -21.27 1.22 -5.99
N ALA A 111 -21.23 0.63 -7.19
CA ALA A 111 -21.68 1.29 -8.42
C ALA A 111 -23.22 1.51 -8.46
N PHE A 112 -23.96 0.63 -7.78
CA PHE A 112 -25.43 0.69 -7.71
C PHE A 112 -25.94 1.23 -6.35
N ALA A 113 -25.07 1.77 -5.51
CA ALA A 113 -25.46 2.30 -4.21
C ALA A 113 -26.54 3.41 -4.37
N PRO A 114 -27.67 3.31 -3.63
CA PRO A 114 -28.74 4.29 -3.68
C PRO A 114 -28.46 5.52 -2.80
N SER A 115 -27.51 5.44 -1.88
CA SER A 115 -27.17 6.51 -0.94
C SER A 115 -25.68 6.56 -0.65
N MET A 116 -25.20 7.72 -0.21
CA MET A 116 -23.80 7.90 0.19
C MET A 116 -23.42 7.00 1.39
N VAL A 117 -24.33 6.79 2.34
CA VAL A 117 -24.11 5.90 3.50
C VAL A 117 -23.89 4.45 3.03
N MET A 118 -24.73 3.95 2.11
CA MET A 118 -24.57 2.62 1.54
C MET A 118 -23.27 2.49 0.76
N LEU A 119 -22.89 3.53 0.01
CA LEU A 119 -21.60 3.58 -0.70
C LEU A 119 -20.42 3.48 0.29
N ILE A 120 -20.43 4.27 1.38
CA ILE A 120 -19.40 4.22 2.42
C ILE A 120 -19.30 2.80 3.01
N ALA A 121 -20.42 2.18 3.35
CA ALA A 121 -20.44 0.83 3.91
C ALA A 121 -19.86 -0.22 2.94
N LEU A 122 -20.26 -0.17 1.68
CA LEU A 122 -19.75 -1.09 0.64
C LEU A 122 -18.26 -0.85 0.34
N ARG A 123 -17.82 0.39 0.31
CA ARG A 123 -16.39 0.73 0.18
C ARG A 123 -15.57 0.25 1.38
N THR A 124 -16.11 0.35 2.59
CA THR A 124 -15.48 -0.20 3.81
C THR A 124 -15.32 -1.72 3.71
N LEU A 125 -16.38 -2.42 3.30
CA LEU A 125 -16.33 -3.87 3.05
C LEU A 125 -15.33 -4.23 1.95
N GLN A 126 -15.31 -3.47 0.86
CA GLN A 126 -14.33 -3.63 -0.23
C GLN A 126 -12.89 -3.49 0.26
N GLY A 127 -12.61 -2.49 1.11
CA GLY A 127 -11.29 -2.29 1.73
C GLY A 127 -10.89 -3.47 2.63
N ALA A 128 -11.80 -3.94 3.47
CA ALA A 128 -11.57 -5.11 4.32
C ALA A 128 -11.26 -6.37 3.49
N ALA A 129 -11.99 -6.60 2.42
CA ALA A 129 -11.78 -7.73 1.51
C ALA A 129 -10.46 -7.62 0.72
N MET A 130 -10.08 -6.42 0.29
CA MET A 130 -8.84 -6.13 -0.44
C MET A 130 -7.58 -6.53 0.34
N GLY A 131 -7.63 -6.48 1.67
CA GLY A 131 -6.51 -6.89 2.53
C GLY A 131 -6.08 -8.34 2.32
N ALA A 132 -7.01 -9.23 1.98
CA ALA A 132 -6.71 -10.63 1.68
C ALA A 132 -5.74 -10.76 0.49
N ALA A 133 -5.96 -10.00 -0.58
CA ALA A 133 -5.15 -10.02 -1.78
C ALA A 133 -3.69 -9.62 -1.49
N VAL A 134 -3.49 -8.48 -0.83
CA VAL A 134 -2.16 -7.93 -0.55
C VAL A 134 -1.38 -8.80 0.46
N MET A 135 -2.07 -9.34 1.47
CA MET A 135 -1.43 -10.22 2.45
C MET A 135 -1.04 -11.57 1.83
N CYS A 136 -1.94 -12.18 1.04
CA CYS A 136 -1.63 -13.44 0.37
C CYS A 136 -0.52 -13.29 -0.68
N ALA A 137 -0.43 -12.16 -1.41
CA ALA A 137 0.66 -11.90 -2.35
C ALA A 137 2.04 -12.04 -1.69
N ARG A 138 2.22 -11.44 -0.51
CA ARG A 138 3.48 -11.54 0.26
C ARG A 138 3.71 -12.97 0.79
N ALA A 139 2.65 -13.64 1.22
CA ALA A 139 2.72 -15.00 1.73
C ALA A 139 3.09 -16.00 0.62
N ILE A 140 2.50 -15.90 -0.57
CA ILE A 140 2.81 -16.74 -1.75
C ILE A 140 4.28 -16.67 -2.09
N VAL A 141 4.88 -15.48 -2.12
CA VAL A 141 6.32 -15.34 -2.39
C VAL A 141 7.16 -16.06 -1.35
N ARG A 142 6.80 -15.95 -0.08
CA ARG A 142 7.51 -16.63 1.02
C ARG A 142 7.36 -18.16 0.95
N ASP A 143 6.19 -18.64 0.50
CA ASP A 143 5.89 -20.06 0.44
C ASP A 143 6.57 -20.76 -0.75
N LEU A 144 6.80 -20.04 -1.87
CA LEU A 144 7.30 -20.60 -3.13
C LEU A 144 8.79 -20.41 -3.38
N TYR A 145 9.41 -19.39 -2.78
CA TYR A 145 10.76 -18.97 -3.15
C TYR A 145 11.70 -18.83 -1.96
N SER A 146 12.99 -19.07 -2.22
CA SER A 146 14.06 -18.65 -1.32
C SER A 146 14.08 -17.11 -1.17
N PRO A 147 14.69 -16.55 -0.13
CA PRO A 147 14.69 -15.10 0.10
C PRO A 147 15.17 -14.27 -1.11
N VAL A 148 16.19 -14.73 -1.82
CA VAL A 148 16.75 -14.02 -2.97
C VAL A 148 15.84 -14.10 -4.20
N GLU A 149 15.32 -15.29 -4.50
CA GLU A 149 14.40 -15.50 -5.61
C GLU A 149 13.05 -14.82 -5.35
N GLY A 150 12.58 -14.87 -4.10
CA GLY A 150 11.38 -14.18 -3.65
C GLY A 150 11.47 -12.67 -3.82
N ALA A 151 12.63 -12.07 -3.52
CA ALA A 151 12.86 -10.65 -3.76
C ALA A 151 12.80 -10.31 -5.27
N ARG A 152 13.30 -11.18 -6.13
CA ARG A 152 13.21 -11.01 -7.60
C ARG A 152 11.77 -11.16 -8.09
N ALA A 153 11.03 -12.16 -7.62
CA ALA A 153 9.62 -12.37 -7.98
C ALA A 153 8.76 -11.18 -7.52
N MET A 154 8.94 -10.73 -6.27
CA MET A 154 8.25 -9.55 -5.75
C MET A 154 8.57 -8.29 -6.53
N SER A 155 9.83 -8.06 -6.90
CA SER A 155 10.23 -6.91 -7.71
C SER A 155 9.52 -6.89 -9.08
N ARG A 156 9.39 -8.05 -9.72
CA ARG A 156 8.64 -8.17 -10.99
C ARG A 156 7.14 -7.91 -10.79
N GLY A 157 6.54 -8.43 -9.72
CA GLY A 157 5.15 -8.15 -9.34
C GLY A 157 4.90 -6.67 -9.09
N LEU A 158 5.83 -5.99 -8.40
CA LEU A 158 5.78 -4.54 -8.17
C LEU A 158 5.94 -3.72 -9.45
N THR A 159 6.64 -4.21 -10.47
CA THR A 159 6.67 -3.57 -11.79
C THR A 159 5.29 -3.59 -12.43
N GLY A 160 4.58 -4.72 -12.37
CA GLY A 160 3.20 -4.82 -12.86
C GLY A 160 2.24 -3.90 -12.09
N LEU A 161 2.36 -3.85 -10.76
CA LEU A 161 1.64 -2.88 -9.93
C LEU A 161 1.90 -1.44 -10.40
N GLY A 162 3.17 -1.09 -10.68
CA GLY A 162 3.54 0.25 -11.13
C GLY A 162 2.84 0.65 -12.44
N VAL A 163 2.77 -0.26 -13.41
CA VAL A 163 2.03 -0.04 -14.67
C VAL A 163 0.54 0.20 -14.40
N ILE A 164 -0.07 -0.64 -13.54
CA ILE A 164 -1.48 -0.52 -13.15
C ILE A 164 -1.74 0.83 -12.47
N ALA A 165 -0.89 1.21 -11.52
CA ALA A 165 -1.02 2.47 -10.78
C ALA A 165 -0.87 3.71 -11.68
N CYS A 166 0.03 3.66 -12.67
CA CYS A 166 0.18 4.75 -13.63
C CYS A 166 -1.08 4.92 -14.50
N CYS A 167 -1.68 3.82 -14.94
CA CYS A 167 -2.85 3.86 -15.84
C CYS A 167 -4.15 4.18 -15.07
N GLY A 168 -4.24 3.86 -13.77
CA GLY A 168 -5.45 3.97 -12.97
C GLY A 168 -6.16 5.32 -13.05
N PRO A 169 -5.53 6.43 -12.70
CA PRO A 169 -6.17 7.75 -12.69
C PRO A 169 -6.60 8.23 -14.08
N LEU A 170 -5.82 7.91 -15.11
CA LEU A 170 -6.15 8.26 -16.51
C LEU A 170 -7.39 7.51 -16.99
N LEU A 171 -7.43 6.20 -16.77
CA LEU A 171 -8.60 5.37 -17.09
C LEU A 171 -9.82 5.81 -16.29
N GLY A 172 -9.64 6.13 -15.00
CA GLY A 172 -10.70 6.64 -14.13
C GLY A 172 -11.27 7.98 -14.62
N GLY A 173 -10.40 8.88 -15.07
CA GLY A 173 -10.79 10.15 -15.69
C GLY A 173 -11.62 9.94 -16.96
N LEU A 174 -11.12 9.15 -17.88
CA LEU A 174 -11.79 8.82 -19.15
C LEU A 174 -13.17 8.15 -18.92
N LEU A 175 -13.21 7.12 -18.07
CA LEU A 175 -14.46 6.42 -17.78
C LEU A 175 -15.49 7.34 -17.11
N SER A 176 -15.02 8.20 -16.21
CA SER A 176 -15.90 9.14 -15.50
C SER A 176 -16.40 10.28 -16.39
N ASP A 177 -15.61 10.72 -17.38
CA ASP A 177 -16.04 11.75 -18.37
C ASP A 177 -17.01 11.17 -19.41
N LEU A 178 -16.70 9.99 -19.94
CA LEU A 178 -17.49 9.40 -21.03
C LEU A 178 -18.78 8.71 -20.54
N PHE A 179 -18.73 8.02 -19.41
CA PHE A 179 -19.80 7.12 -18.95
C PHE A 179 -20.31 7.46 -17.54
N GLY A 180 -19.74 8.46 -16.88
CA GLY A 180 -20.11 8.88 -15.55
C GLY A 180 -19.45 8.07 -14.43
N TRP A 181 -19.60 8.56 -13.18
CA TRP A 181 -18.91 8.05 -11.99
C TRP A 181 -19.28 6.59 -11.64
N ARG A 182 -20.48 6.13 -11.99
CA ARG A 182 -20.91 4.75 -11.72
C ARG A 182 -20.09 3.73 -12.52
N VAL A 183 -19.77 4.03 -13.77
CA VAL A 183 -18.92 3.15 -14.60
C VAL A 183 -17.49 3.14 -14.09
N ALA A 184 -16.97 4.28 -13.61
CA ALA A 184 -15.67 4.31 -12.96
C ALA A 184 -15.62 3.42 -11.69
N LEU A 185 -16.73 3.30 -10.93
CA LEU A 185 -16.84 2.38 -9.79
C LEU A 185 -17.00 0.90 -10.21
N LEU A 186 -17.46 0.61 -11.42
CA LEU A 186 -17.51 -0.78 -11.95
C LEU A 186 -16.13 -1.29 -12.38
N ALA A 187 -15.22 -0.42 -12.76
CA ALA A 187 -13.89 -0.85 -13.21
C ALA A 187 -13.11 -1.67 -12.16
N PRO A 188 -13.10 -1.32 -10.87
CA PRO A 188 -12.56 -2.19 -9.82
C PRO A 188 -13.27 -3.56 -9.72
N ALA A 189 -14.57 -3.62 -10.01
CA ALA A 189 -15.30 -4.90 -10.01
C ALA A 189 -14.85 -5.80 -11.16
N VAL A 190 -14.67 -5.25 -12.37
CA VAL A 190 -14.14 -5.98 -13.53
C VAL A 190 -12.71 -6.49 -13.25
N PHE A 191 -11.86 -5.64 -12.67
CA PHE A 191 -10.51 -6.03 -12.27
C PHE A 191 -10.51 -7.14 -11.21
N GLY A 192 -11.38 -7.01 -10.19
CA GLY A 192 -11.56 -8.01 -9.15
C GLY A 192 -12.06 -9.35 -9.70
N ALA A 193 -13.06 -9.32 -10.57
CA ALA A 193 -13.60 -10.52 -11.23
C ALA A 193 -12.55 -11.20 -12.11
N GLY A 194 -11.78 -10.43 -12.89
CA GLY A 194 -10.67 -10.96 -13.70
C GLY A 194 -9.59 -11.60 -12.82
N THR A 195 -9.21 -10.94 -11.73
CA THR A 195 -8.24 -11.50 -10.74
C THR A 195 -8.79 -12.77 -10.10
N LEU A 196 -10.06 -12.76 -9.67
CA LEU A 196 -10.74 -13.93 -9.11
C LEU A 196 -10.73 -15.10 -10.09
N THR A 197 -11.02 -14.85 -11.37
CA THR A 197 -11.01 -15.88 -12.42
C THR A 197 -9.62 -16.48 -12.61
N VAL A 198 -8.57 -15.65 -12.66
CA VAL A 198 -7.18 -16.14 -12.75
C VAL A 198 -6.83 -17.02 -11.56
N ILE A 199 -7.15 -16.58 -10.34
CA ILE A 199 -6.91 -17.36 -9.12
C ILE A 199 -7.70 -18.68 -9.12
N ALA A 200 -8.98 -18.64 -9.50
CA ALA A 200 -9.84 -19.84 -9.50
C ALA A 200 -9.36 -20.89 -10.50
N LEU A 201 -8.95 -20.47 -11.69
CA LEU A 201 -8.61 -21.37 -12.81
C LEU A 201 -7.13 -21.79 -12.84
N ARG A 202 -6.22 -20.95 -12.38
CA ARG A 202 -4.78 -21.15 -12.62
C ARG A 202 -3.93 -21.29 -11.36
N MET A 203 -4.40 -20.77 -10.21
CA MET A 203 -3.59 -20.81 -9.00
C MET A 203 -3.80 -22.13 -8.25
N GLN A 204 -2.70 -22.78 -7.88
CA GLN A 204 -2.68 -23.90 -6.95
C GLN A 204 -2.47 -23.41 -5.52
N GLU A 205 -2.81 -24.27 -4.53
CA GLU A 205 -2.54 -23.96 -3.12
C GLU A 205 -1.02 -23.92 -2.89
N THR A 206 -0.56 -22.88 -2.20
CA THR A 206 0.87 -22.67 -1.94
C THR A 206 1.22 -22.84 -0.47
N ALA A 207 0.23 -22.89 0.41
CA ALA A 207 0.48 -23.10 1.83
C ALA A 207 1.04 -24.52 2.05
N PRO A 208 2.09 -24.68 2.86
CA PRO A 208 2.62 -26.00 3.21
C PRO A 208 1.53 -26.85 3.89
N LEU A 209 1.22 -28.00 3.30
CA LEU A 209 0.30 -28.98 3.89
C LEU A 209 0.88 -29.46 5.23
N GLY A 210 0.16 -29.25 6.33
CA GLY A 210 0.55 -29.77 7.64
C GLY A 210 0.74 -28.75 8.77
N ARG A 211 0.58 -27.45 8.53
CA ARG A 211 0.61 -26.42 9.60
C ARG A 211 -0.72 -26.25 10.34
N ALA A 212 -1.75 -27.00 10.00
CA ALA A 212 -3.00 -27.08 10.76
C ALA A 212 -2.77 -27.84 12.06
N GLY A 213 -2.26 -27.19 13.09
CA GLY A 213 -2.14 -27.86 14.37
C GLY A 213 -1.01 -27.35 15.27
N LEU A 214 -1.02 -26.08 15.64
CA LEU A 214 -0.40 -25.72 16.92
C LEU A 214 -1.51 -25.74 17.97
N PRO A 215 -1.40 -26.60 19.00
CA PRO A 215 -2.41 -26.75 20.05
C PRO A 215 -2.23 -25.67 21.13
N HIS A 216 -2.28 -24.40 20.73
CA HIS A 216 -2.28 -23.30 21.69
C HIS A 216 -3.65 -22.63 21.60
N GLY A 217 -4.32 -22.49 22.74
CA GLY A 217 -5.65 -21.88 22.78
C GLY A 217 -5.66 -20.52 22.10
N ALA A 218 -6.72 -20.22 21.35
CA ALA A 218 -6.85 -18.97 20.58
C ALA A 218 -6.54 -17.71 21.41
N ARG A 219 -6.82 -17.74 22.71
CA ARG A 219 -6.50 -16.68 23.66
C ARG A 219 -4.99 -16.49 23.85
N GLN A 220 -4.20 -17.58 23.95
CA GLN A 220 -2.76 -17.48 24.11
C GLN A 220 -2.08 -16.94 22.87
N GLN A 221 -2.57 -17.33 21.67
CA GLN A 221 -2.11 -16.78 20.39
C GLN A 221 -2.43 -15.30 20.27
N ALA A 222 -3.64 -14.86 20.65
CA ALA A 222 -4.01 -13.44 20.63
C ALA A 222 -3.16 -12.60 21.60
N VAL A 223 -2.90 -13.09 22.82
CA VAL A 223 -2.03 -12.42 23.79
C VAL A 223 -0.59 -12.34 23.28
N ALA A 224 -0.06 -13.41 22.70
CA ALA A 224 1.28 -13.40 22.11
C ALA A 224 1.38 -12.41 20.93
N LEU A 225 0.34 -12.32 20.09
CA LEU A 225 0.27 -11.38 18.98
C LEU A 225 0.29 -9.93 19.47
N VAL A 226 -0.56 -9.59 20.44
CA VAL A 226 -0.62 -8.24 21.03
C VAL A 226 0.71 -7.88 21.70
N ARG A 227 1.32 -8.83 22.43
CA ARG A 227 2.64 -8.60 23.05
C ARG A 227 3.72 -8.34 22.00
N ASN A 228 3.70 -9.08 20.90
CA ASN A 228 4.64 -8.86 19.79
C ASN A 228 4.43 -7.49 19.13
N TRP A 229 3.18 -7.07 18.89
CA TRP A 229 2.89 -5.72 18.38
C TRP A 229 3.44 -4.63 19.30
N TRP A 230 3.23 -4.79 20.61
CA TRP A 230 3.71 -3.82 21.59
C TRP A 230 5.23 -3.72 21.63
N ALA A 231 5.92 -4.85 21.54
CA ALA A 231 7.37 -4.88 21.43
C ALA A 231 7.90 -4.20 20.18
N ILE A 232 7.23 -4.41 19.02
CA ILE A 232 7.58 -3.79 17.74
C ILE A 232 7.40 -2.27 17.82
N VAL A 233 6.24 -1.79 18.28
CA VAL A 233 5.91 -0.35 18.32
C VAL A 233 6.84 0.42 19.27
N ARG A 234 7.39 -0.23 20.29
CA ARG A 234 8.35 0.40 21.22
C ARG A 234 9.80 0.38 20.74
N HIS A 235 10.13 -0.35 19.69
CA HIS A 235 11.50 -0.44 19.21
C HIS A 235 11.93 0.88 18.54
N PRO A 236 13.03 1.54 18.97
CA PRO A 236 13.40 2.87 18.49
C PRO A 236 13.61 2.93 16.96
N THR A 237 14.26 1.90 16.40
CA THR A 237 14.47 1.80 14.95
C THR A 237 13.15 1.68 14.21
N PHE A 238 12.18 0.88 14.71
CA PHE A 238 10.86 0.77 14.14
C PHE A 238 10.14 2.13 14.16
N VAL A 239 10.15 2.82 15.30
CA VAL A 239 9.51 4.14 15.45
C VAL A 239 10.08 5.15 14.46
N ALA A 240 11.41 5.21 14.32
CA ALA A 240 12.07 6.14 13.41
C ALA A 240 11.67 5.90 11.94
N TRP A 241 11.71 4.65 11.49
CA TRP A 241 11.37 4.30 10.11
C TRP A 241 9.87 4.33 9.85
N SER A 242 9.04 3.92 10.81
CA SER A 242 7.59 4.01 10.67
C SER A 242 7.09 5.45 10.65
N ALA A 243 7.66 6.34 11.47
CA ALA A 243 7.33 7.76 11.41
C ALA A 243 7.65 8.38 10.03
N LEU A 244 8.78 8.00 9.42
CA LEU A 244 9.12 8.41 8.05
C LEU A 244 8.14 7.84 7.02
N SER A 245 7.78 6.56 7.15
CA SER A 245 6.83 5.86 6.26
C SER A 245 5.45 6.50 6.33
N VAL A 246 4.95 6.75 7.55
CA VAL A 246 3.68 7.40 7.83
C VAL A 246 3.65 8.82 7.29
N GLY A 247 4.69 9.62 7.54
CA GLY A 247 4.78 11.00 7.03
C GLY A 247 4.79 11.04 5.50
N SER A 248 5.61 10.19 4.88
CA SER A 248 5.72 10.12 3.43
C SER A 248 4.41 9.68 2.75
N TYR A 249 3.71 8.69 3.32
CA TYR A 249 2.40 8.26 2.84
C TYR A 249 1.31 9.29 3.15
N GLY A 250 1.36 9.92 4.32
CA GLY A 250 0.41 10.96 4.73
C GLY A 250 0.40 12.15 3.76
N GLY A 251 1.58 12.60 3.31
CA GLY A 251 1.69 13.66 2.31
C GLY A 251 1.16 13.25 0.94
N LEU A 252 1.50 12.06 0.47
CA LEU A 252 0.93 11.50 -0.75
C LEU A 252 -0.60 11.40 -0.63
N PHE A 253 -1.10 10.82 0.45
CA PHE A 253 -2.54 10.66 0.65
C PHE A 253 -3.28 11.99 0.72
N THR A 254 -2.69 13.02 1.37
CA THR A 254 -3.25 14.37 1.42
C THR A 254 -3.47 14.91 0.01
N PHE A 255 -2.48 14.77 -0.85
CA PHE A 255 -2.60 15.16 -2.25
C PHE A 255 -3.67 14.33 -2.97
N LEU A 256 -3.63 13.00 -2.89
CA LEU A 256 -4.60 12.12 -3.55
C LEU A 256 -6.04 12.44 -3.14
N ALA A 257 -6.29 12.59 -1.85
CA ALA A 257 -7.63 12.78 -1.31
C ALA A 257 -8.25 14.15 -1.65
N SER A 258 -7.43 15.20 -1.78
CA SER A 258 -7.91 16.57 -2.01
C SER A 258 -7.77 17.03 -3.47
N SER A 259 -6.83 16.44 -4.23
CA SER A 259 -6.49 16.91 -5.57
C SER A 259 -7.66 16.89 -6.55
N SER A 260 -8.52 15.88 -6.55
CA SER A 260 -9.66 15.81 -7.46
C SER A 260 -10.62 16.98 -7.29
N PHE A 261 -10.88 17.40 -6.04
CA PHE A 261 -11.70 18.58 -5.77
C PHE A 261 -11.01 19.88 -6.18
N VAL A 262 -9.72 20.01 -5.84
CA VAL A 262 -8.94 21.22 -6.17
C VAL A 262 -8.77 21.35 -7.69
N PHE A 263 -8.33 20.31 -8.39
CA PHE A 263 -8.07 20.41 -9.83
C PHE A 263 -9.34 20.50 -10.66
N ILE A 264 -10.40 19.74 -10.31
CA ILE A 264 -11.62 19.72 -11.12
C ILE A 264 -12.55 20.88 -10.76
N ARG A 265 -12.83 21.14 -9.46
CA ARG A 265 -13.79 22.16 -9.06
C ARG A 265 -13.20 23.54 -8.90
N VAL A 266 -11.99 23.67 -8.34
CA VAL A 266 -11.37 24.99 -8.09
C VAL A 266 -10.63 25.49 -9.34
N LEU A 267 -9.84 24.60 -10.00
CA LEU A 267 -9.04 24.96 -11.17
C LEU A 267 -9.71 24.67 -12.52
N GLY A 268 -10.90 24.04 -12.52
CA GLY A 268 -11.73 23.86 -13.72
C GLY A 268 -11.23 22.79 -14.71
N LEU A 269 -10.37 21.85 -14.31
CA LEU A 269 -9.90 20.79 -15.19
C LEU A 269 -11.03 19.78 -15.47
N THR A 270 -11.03 19.19 -16.66
CA THR A 270 -11.82 17.98 -16.92
C THR A 270 -11.26 16.80 -16.13
N LYS A 271 -12.07 15.76 -15.91
CA LYS A 271 -11.62 14.54 -15.19
C LYS A 271 -10.50 13.84 -15.96
N THR A 272 -10.53 13.88 -17.29
CA THR A 272 -9.46 13.35 -18.15
C THR A 272 -8.16 14.16 -17.99
N GLN A 273 -8.22 15.51 -17.96
CA GLN A 273 -7.05 16.34 -17.72
C GLN A 273 -6.47 16.09 -16.32
N TYR A 274 -7.32 15.96 -15.31
CA TYR A 274 -6.89 15.55 -13.99
C TYR A 274 -6.20 14.16 -14.02
N GLY A 275 -6.76 13.20 -14.75
CA GLY A 275 -6.14 11.89 -14.95
C GLY A 275 -4.74 11.96 -15.56
N LEU A 276 -4.53 12.85 -16.54
CA LEU A 276 -3.21 13.12 -17.15
C LEU A 276 -2.22 13.71 -16.13
N VAL A 277 -2.67 14.64 -15.30
CA VAL A 277 -1.85 15.20 -14.21
C VAL A 277 -1.42 14.08 -13.25
N MET A 278 -2.34 13.22 -12.84
CA MET A 278 -2.04 12.09 -11.94
C MET A 278 -1.11 11.06 -12.59
N PHE A 279 -1.29 10.80 -13.89
CA PHE A 279 -0.37 9.95 -14.66
C PHE A 279 1.06 10.52 -14.66
N SER A 280 1.22 11.82 -14.89
CA SER A 280 2.54 12.49 -14.88
C SER A 280 3.22 12.38 -13.50
N ILE A 281 2.47 12.53 -12.41
CA ILE A 281 2.95 12.33 -11.04
C ILE A 281 3.43 10.88 -10.82
N SER A 282 2.69 9.91 -11.34
CA SER A 282 3.07 8.49 -11.26
C SER A 282 4.37 8.20 -12.04
N VAL A 283 4.56 8.84 -13.19
CA VAL A 283 5.83 8.76 -13.95
C VAL A 283 6.99 9.32 -13.13
N VAL A 284 6.82 10.47 -12.49
CA VAL A 284 7.85 11.06 -11.60
C VAL A 284 8.17 10.11 -10.43
N TYR A 285 7.16 9.47 -9.85
CA TYR A 285 7.37 8.44 -8.81
C TYR A 285 8.23 7.28 -9.32
N VAL A 286 7.93 6.73 -10.49
CA VAL A 286 8.74 5.66 -11.10
C VAL A 286 10.19 6.13 -11.32
N LEU A 287 10.39 7.32 -11.88
CA LEU A 287 11.72 7.91 -12.07
C LEU A 287 12.47 8.08 -10.74
N SER A 288 11.76 8.45 -9.68
CA SER A 288 12.37 8.62 -8.35
C SER A 288 12.87 7.31 -7.74
N THR A 289 12.31 6.16 -8.12
CA THR A 289 12.83 4.84 -7.69
C THR A 289 14.21 4.55 -8.31
N PHE A 290 14.49 5.05 -9.51
CA PHE A 290 15.83 4.98 -10.10
C PHE A 290 16.81 5.90 -9.36
N LEU A 291 16.37 7.11 -8.96
CA LEU A 291 17.17 8.00 -8.12
C LEU A 291 17.54 7.30 -6.80
N CYS A 292 16.62 6.62 -6.16
CA CYS A 292 16.87 5.85 -4.95
C CYS A 292 17.97 4.79 -5.18
N ARG A 293 17.86 4.00 -6.25
CA ARG A 293 18.87 2.96 -6.61
C ARG A 293 20.25 3.54 -6.89
N MET A 294 20.32 4.74 -7.44
CA MET A 294 21.58 5.43 -7.74
C MET A 294 22.24 6.01 -6.47
N LEU A 295 21.46 6.53 -5.54
CA LEU A 295 21.98 7.18 -4.34
C LEU A 295 22.37 6.17 -3.24
N LEU A 296 21.59 5.09 -3.07
CA LEU A 296 21.82 4.10 -2.01
C LEU A 296 23.23 3.51 -1.95
N PRO A 297 23.85 3.06 -3.08
CA PRO A 297 25.21 2.51 -3.05
C PRO A 297 26.28 3.55 -2.72
N ARG A 298 26.02 4.85 -3.04
CA ARG A 298 27.00 5.94 -2.86
C ARG A 298 26.99 6.51 -1.45
N PHE A 299 25.80 6.68 -0.85
CA PHE A 299 25.63 7.44 0.38
C PHE A 299 25.10 6.59 1.55
N GLY A 300 24.69 5.35 1.29
CA GLY A 300 23.99 4.52 2.30
C GLY A 300 22.58 5.04 2.61
N VAL A 301 21.80 4.25 3.36
CA VAL A 301 20.36 4.48 3.55
C VAL A 301 20.08 5.82 4.27
N ARG A 302 20.76 6.10 5.38
CA ARG A 302 20.50 7.28 6.22
C ARG A 302 20.74 8.60 5.48
N ARG A 303 21.90 8.73 4.82
CA ARG A 303 22.23 9.94 4.06
C ARG A 303 21.34 10.10 2.83
N THR A 304 21.02 9.00 2.14
CA THR A 304 20.10 9.04 0.99
C THR A 304 18.73 9.58 1.38
N VAL A 305 18.19 9.12 2.52
CA VAL A 305 16.92 9.61 3.06
C VAL A 305 17.02 11.08 3.48
N ALA A 306 18.13 11.50 4.09
CA ALA A 306 18.33 12.90 4.47
C ALA A 306 18.42 13.85 3.25
N LEU A 307 19.06 13.42 2.16
CA LEU A 307 19.10 14.16 0.89
C LEU A 307 17.71 14.22 0.24
N ALA A 308 16.98 13.13 0.22
CA ALA A 308 15.62 13.09 -0.30
C ALA A 308 14.67 14.02 0.48
N ALA A 309 14.89 14.18 1.80
CA ALA A 309 14.10 15.07 2.63
C ALA A 309 14.27 16.57 2.22
N VAL A 310 15.40 16.95 1.65
CA VAL A 310 15.60 18.30 1.08
C VAL A 310 14.60 18.51 -0.07
N LEU A 311 14.48 17.55 -1.00
CA LEU A 311 13.53 17.65 -2.11
C LEU A 311 12.09 17.73 -1.60
N THR A 312 11.75 16.90 -0.62
CA THR A 312 10.39 16.84 -0.05
C THR A 312 10.02 18.16 0.64
N VAL A 313 10.90 18.70 1.51
CA VAL A 313 10.60 19.96 2.22
C VAL A 313 10.62 21.17 1.29
N THR A 314 11.49 21.18 0.28
CA THR A 314 11.50 22.25 -0.74
C THR A 314 10.20 22.21 -1.53
N GLY A 315 9.76 21.05 -2.00
CA GLY A 315 8.50 20.90 -2.73
C GLY A 315 7.29 21.31 -1.88
N GLY A 316 7.18 20.82 -0.64
CA GLY A 316 6.07 21.17 0.25
C GLY A 316 6.06 22.67 0.61
N THR A 317 7.23 23.25 0.90
CA THR A 317 7.35 24.68 1.23
C THR A 317 7.01 25.55 0.03
N LEU A 318 7.53 25.23 -1.16
CA LEU A 318 7.20 25.96 -2.39
C LEU A 318 5.70 25.94 -2.68
N MET A 319 5.06 24.77 -2.53
CA MET A 319 3.60 24.62 -2.70
C MET A 319 2.85 25.48 -1.69
N GLY A 320 3.21 25.42 -0.40
CA GLY A 320 2.57 26.20 0.66
C GLY A 320 2.72 27.71 0.46
N VAL A 321 3.93 28.18 0.12
CA VAL A 321 4.20 29.60 -0.14
C VAL A 321 3.43 30.09 -1.37
N LEU A 322 3.44 29.36 -2.49
CA LEU A 322 2.68 29.75 -3.69
C LEU A 322 1.17 29.83 -3.41
N ALA A 323 0.64 28.92 -2.63
CA ALA A 323 -0.77 28.96 -2.23
C ALA A 323 -1.09 30.16 -1.33
N LEU A 324 -0.21 30.52 -0.39
CA LEU A 324 -0.38 31.69 0.50
C LEU A 324 -0.29 33.03 -0.26
N VAL A 325 0.56 33.11 -1.28
CA VAL A 325 0.71 34.30 -2.13
C VAL A 325 -0.44 34.41 -3.15
N GLY A 326 -1.34 33.42 -3.21
CA GLY A 326 -2.52 33.46 -4.07
C GLY A 326 -2.25 33.01 -5.53
N VAL A 327 -1.17 32.27 -5.79
CA VAL A 327 -0.90 31.71 -7.12
C VAL A 327 -1.73 30.43 -7.32
N HIS A 328 -2.89 30.59 -7.92
CA HIS A 328 -3.84 29.51 -8.16
C HIS A 328 -3.69 28.96 -9.58
N SER A 329 -2.67 28.14 -9.81
CA SER A 329 -2.48 27.47 -11.10
C SER A 329 -2.16 25.99 -10.91
N VAL A 330 -2.43 25.19 -11.95
CA VAL A 330 -2.10 23.76 -11.97
C VAL A 330 -0.60 23.54 -11.70
N TRP A 331 0.27 24.33 -12.34
CA TRP A 331 1.72 24.19 -12.21
C TRP A 331 2.26 24.63 -10.85
N ALA A 332 1.57 25.56 -10.17
CA ALA A 332 1.91 25.97 -8.81
C ALA A 332 1.70 24.85 -7.78
N LEU A 333 0.85 23.87 -8.08
CA LEU A 333 0.65 22.68 -7.25
C LEU A 333 1.46 21.48 -7.76
N VAL A 334 1.42 21.20 -9.05
CA VAL A 334 2.02 20.01 -9.66
C VAL A 334 3.55 20.08 -9.66
N GLY A 335 4.14 21.23 -10.04
CA GLY A 335 5.60 21.38 -10.06
C GLY A 335 6.27 21.12 -8.72
N PRO A 336 5.85 21.80 -7.64
CA PRO A 336 6.33 21.52 -6.29
C PRO A 336 6.04 20.08 -5.83
N PHE A 337 4.89 19.51 -6.22
CA PHE A 337 4.57 18.13 -5.87
C PHE A 337 5.46 17.11 -6.57
N TYR A 338 5.98 17.39 -7.75
CA TYR A 338 7.01 16.55 -8.38
C TYR A 338 8.26 16.44 -7.50
N LEU A 339 8.71 17.52 -6.86
CA LEU A 339 9.83 17.46 -5.92
C LEU A 339 9.48 16.60 -4.70
N PHE A 340 8.26 16.76 -4.17
CA PHE A 340 7.77 15.90 -3.09
C PHE A 340 7.80 14.41 -3.51
N MET A 341 7.31 14.07 -4.71
CA MET A 341 7.27 12.71 -5.22
C MET A 341 8.66 12.13 -5.49
N MET A 342 9.62 12.94 -5.90
CA MET A 342 11.03 12.52 -6.00
C MET A 342 11.59 12.10 -4.65
N GLY A 343 11.27 12.81 -3.58
CA GLY A 343 11.60 12.42 -2.21
C GLY A 343 10.83 11.18 -1.76
N HIS A 344 9.52 11.11 -2.05
CA HIS A 344 8.64 9.99 -1.69
C HIS A 344 9.13 8.65 -2.23
N GLY A 345 9.59 8.60 -3.48
CA GLY A 345 10.12 7.37 -4.09
C GLY A 345 11.44 6.88 -3.48
N VAL A 346 12.12 7.71 -2.69
CA VAL A 346 13.26 7.32 -1.85
C VAL A 346 12.78 6.92 -0.45
N HIS A 347 11.91 7.73 0.15
CA HIS A 347 11.46 7.52 1.53
C HIS A 347 10.69 6.22 1.70
N GLN A 348 9.75 5.90 0.79
CA GLN A 348 8.90 4.72 0.93
C GLN A 348 9.66 3.39 0.97
N PRO A 349 10.49 3.03 -0.02
CA PRO A 349 11.20 1.75 0.03
C PRO A 349 12.22 1.69 1.18
N CYS A 350 12.91 2.80 1.49
CA CYS A 350 13.87 2.84 2.59
C CYS A 350 13.20 2.69 3.95
N SER A 351 12.07 3.38 4.18
CA SER A 351 11.37 3.34 5.46
C SER A 351 10.68 2.00 5.70
N GLN A 352 10.06 1.40 4.66
CA GLN A 352 9.44 0.09 4.80
C GLN A 352 10.47 -1.00 5.12
N SER A 353 11.60 -1.02 4.42
CA SER A 353 12.67 -1.98 4.70
C SER A 353 13.34 -1.73 6.06
N GLY A 354 13.54 -0.46 6.43
CA GLY A 354 14.10 -0.07 7.72
C GLY A 354 13.21 -0.43 8.91
N ALA A 355 11.89 -0.29 8.77
CA ALA A 355 10.93 -0.67 9.82
C ALA A 355 10.89 -2.19 10.08
N VAL A 356 11.08 -2.99 9.03
CA VAL A 356 11.05 -4.46 9.12
C VAL A 356 12.40 -5.05 9.53
N GLY A 357 13.51 -4.38 9.19
CA GLY A 357 14.88 -4.87 9.37
C GLY A 357 15.22 -5.42 10.77
N PRO A 358 14.80 -4.79 11.89
CA PRO A 358 15.06 -5.27 13.24
C PRO A 358 14.36 -6.59 13.59
N PHE A 359 13.38 -7.04 12.79
CA PHE A 359 12.47 -8.14 13.13
C PHE A 359 12.47 -9.27 12.09
N PRO A 360 13.60 -9.95 11.82
CA PRO A 360 13.66 -10.98 10.77
C PRO A 360 12.69 -12.14 11.03
N LEU A 361 12.47 -12.51 12.30
CA LEU A 361 11.52 -13.57 12.68
C LEU A 361 10.06 -13.10 12.74
N ALA A 362 9.81 -11.80 12.78
CA ALA A 362 8.48 -11.18 12.84
C ALA A 362 8.27 -10.14 11.72
N ALA A 363 8.97 -10.28 10.60
CA ALA A 363 8.96 -9.32 9.50
C ALA A 363 7.55 -9.06 8.95
N GLY A 364 6.72 -10.09 8.83
CA GLY A 364 5.32 -9.96 8.43
C GLY A 364 4.49 -9.12 9.40
N THR A 365 4.67 -9.33 10.70
CA THR A 365 3.98 -8.56 11.76
C THR A 365 4.43 -7.11 11.74
N ALA A 366 5.75 -6.84 11.66
CA ALA A 366 6.27 -5.47 11.59
C ALA A 366 5.78 -4.74 10.35
N SER A 367 5.75 -5.40 9.19
CA SER A 367 5.19 -4.84 7.95
C SER A 367 3.69 -4.53 8.07
N ALA A 368 2.90 -5.42 8.70
CA ALA A 368 1.47 -5.22 8.91
C ALA A 368 1.20 -4.03 9.85
N VAL A 369 1.94 -3.93 10.96
CA VAL A 369 1.83 -2.81 11.91
C VAL A 369 2.21 -1.49 11.23
N ASN A 370 3.30 -1.45 10.45
CA ASN A 370 3.69 -0.25 9.70
C ASN A 370 2.61 0.16 8.69
N GLY A 371 2.07 -0.79 7.93
CA GLY A 371 0.98 -0.54 6.99
C GLY A 371 -0.30 -0.04 7.70
N PHE A 372 -0.65 -0.62 8.83
CA PHE A 372 -1.77 -0.16 9.64
C PHE A 372 -1.59 1.30 10.11
N LEU A 373 -0.40 1.66 10.62
CA LEU A 373 -0.11 3.04 11.03
C LEU A 373 -0.23 4.04 9.87
N MET A 374 0.19 3.65 8.66
CA MET A 374 0.01 4.47 7.46
C MET A 374 -1.48 4.69 7.16
N MET A 375 -2.32 3.66 7.28
CA MET A 375 -3.77 3.76 7.03
C MET A 375 -4.49 4.59 8.11
N VAL A 376 -4.05 4.50 9.36
CA VAL A 376 -4.56 5.36 10.45
C VAL A 376 -4.26 6.83 10.16
N ALA A 377 -3.03 7.16 9.72
CA ALA A 377 -2.68 8.51 9.33
C ALA A 377 -3.49 9.01 8.13
N ALA A 378 -3.70 8.16 7.13
CA ALA A 378 -4.58 8.48 5.99
C ALA A 378 -6.03 8.76 6.43
N PHE A 379 -6.57 7.94 7.32
CA PHE A 379 -7.92 8.14 7.86
C PHE A 379 -8.03 9.46 8.62
N ALA A 380 -7.09 9.75 9.53
CA ALA A 380 -7.07 10.99 10.28
C ALA A 380 -6.94 12.22 9.37
N MET A 381 -6.07 12.14 8.35
CA MET A 381 -5.88 13.22 7.38
C MET A 381 -7.11 13.43 6.50
N GLY A 382 -7.79 12.36 6.08
CA GLY A 382 -9.04 12.47 5.33
C GLY A 382 -10.17 13.08 6.14
N GLY A 383 -10.26 12.77 7.43
CA GLY A 383 -11.18 13.43 8.36
C GLY A 383 -10.88 14.94 8.49
N TRP A 384 -9.59 15.29 8.63
CA TRP A 384 -9.18 16.70 8.67
C TRP A 384 -9.50 17.42 7.35
N LEU A 385 -9.18 16.84 6.21
CA LEU A 385 -9.52 17.41 4.90
C LEU A 385 -11.03 17.57 4.74
N GLY A 386 -11.82 16.57 5.12
CA GLY A 386 -13.29 16.64 5.04
C GLY A 386 -13.90 17.80 5.84
N ALA A 387 -13.23 18.20 6.94
CA ALA A 387 -13.65 19.31 7.78
C ALA A 387 -13.16 20.69 7.33
N HIS A 388 -12.02 20.76 6.60
CA HIS A 388 -11.33 22.02 6.29
C HIS A 388 -11.30 22.37 4.80
N MET A 389 -11.80 21.51 3.92
CA MET A 389 -11.91 21.85 2.49
C MET A 389 -12.98 22.94 2.27
N ASP A 390 -12.50 24.12 1.97
CA ASP A 390 -13.29 25.37 1.86
C ASP A 390 -13.49 25.86 0.41
N GLY A 391 -13.17 25.01 -0.57
CA GLY A 391 -13.22 25.38 -1.98
C GLY A 391 -11.99 26.14 -2.47
N THR A 392 -10.91 26.20 -1.67
CA THR A 392 -9.63 26.79 -2.04
C THR A 392 -8.53 25.73 -2.23
N VAL A 393 -7.35 26.16 -2.69
CA VAL A 393 -6.16 25.29 -2.80
C VAL A 393 -5.44 25.12 -1.45
N LEU A 394 -5.76 25.93 -0.44
CA LEU A 394 -5.03 26.03 0.81
C LEU A 394 -5.01 24.74 1.62
N PRO A 395 -6.13 24.01 1.84
CA PRO A 395 -6.08 22.78 2.64
C PRO A 395 -5.16 21.71 2.05
N LEU A 396 -5.16 21.58 0.72
CA LEU A 396 -4.23 20.69 0.01
C LEU A 396 -2.77 21.11 0.26
N ALA A 397 -2.46 22.38 -0.01
CA ALA A 397 -1.09 22.89 0.07
C ALA A 397 -0.54 22.86 1.50
N MET A 398 -1.33 23.28 2.49
CA MET A 398 -0.95 23.25 3.91
C MET A 398 -0.78 21.83 4.43
N GLY A 399 -1.64 20.92 4.04
CA GLY A 399 -1.53 19.51 4.44
C GLY A 399 -0.26 18.84 3.88
N VAL A 400 0.08 19.06 2.61
CA VAL A 400 1.34 18.58 2.02
C VAL A 400 2.55 19.25 2.68
N TRP A 401 2.49 20.54 2.96
CA TRP A 401 3.55 21.27 3.64
C TRP A 401 3.79 20.75 5.06
N PHE A 402 2.74 20.54 5.85
CA PHE A 402 2.83 19.93 7.18
C PHE A 402 3.57 18.58 7.13
N TRP A 403 3.16 17.68 6.24
CA TRP A 403 3.82 16.39 6.12
C TRP A 403 5.26 16.51 5.65
N SER A 404 5.57 17.44 4.75
CA SER A 404 6.94 17.64 4.26
C SER A 404 7.90 18.08 5.37
N ILE A 405 7.44 18.95 6.28
CA ILE A 405 8.19 19.34 7.48
C ILE A 405 8.39 18.14 8.41
N LEU A 406 7.34 17.38 8.68
CA LEU A 406 7.42 16.19 9.55
C LEU A 406 8.38 15.14 8.98
N ILE A 407 8.36 14.91 7.66
CA ILE A 407 9.30 14.03 6.96
C ILE A 407 10.74 14.52 7.16
N ALA A 408 10.99 15.80 6.94
CA ALA A 408 12.32 16.38 7.07
C ALA A 408 12.85 16.27 8.51
N LEU A 409 12.02 16.61 9.50
CA LEU A 409 12.37 16.46 10.91
C LEU A 409 12.68 15.00 11.25
N THR A 410 11.85 14.07 10.81
CA THR A 410 12.05 12.64 11.05
C THR A 410 13.32 12.13 10.38
N ALA A 411 13.55 12.50 9.11
CA ALA A 411 14.70 12.08 8.33
C ALA A 411 16.02 12.60 8.89
N TRP A 412 16.03 13.85 9.39
CA TRP A 412 17.25 14.50 9.91
C TRP A 412 17.51 14.25 11.40
N THR A 413 16.53 13.78 12.16
CA THR A 413 16.68 13.52 13.59
C THR A 413 16.54 12.05 13.93
N LEU A 414 15.33 11.50 13.90
CA LEU A 414 15.04 10.13 14.36
C LEU A 414 15.78 9.07 13.53
N VAL A 415 15.76 9.20 12.20
CA VAL A 415 16.43 8.24 11.32
C VAL A 415 17.95 8.33 11.47
N GLN A 416 18.53 9.53 11.67
CA GLN A 416 19.97 9.66 11.90
C GLN A 416 20.41 9.06 13.23
N ARG A 417 19.55 9.10 14.27
CA ARG A 417 19.88 8.57 15.62
C ARG A 417 19.62 7.08 15.75
N HIS A 418 18.54 6.57 15.15
CA HIS A 418 18.02 5.22 15.40
C HIS A 418 17.91 4.36 14.12
N GLY A 419 18.27 4.89 12.95
CA GLY A 419 18.10 4.22 11.66
C GLY A 419 19.05 3.06 11.38
N GLU A 420 20.12 2.90 12.17
CA GLU A 420 21.00 1.73 12.08
C GLU A 420 20.75 0.79 13.27
N LEU A 421 20.74 -0.51 12.99
CA LEU A 421 20.84 -1.52 14.02
C LEU A 421 22.21 -1.32 14.71
N ARG A 422 22.23 -0.95 15.97
CA ARG A 422 23.44 -1.09 16.78
C ARG A 422 23.84 -2.57 16.70
N LYS A 423 24.98 -2.85 16.09
CA LYS A 423 25.62 -4.16 16.23
C LYS A 423 25.84 -4.33 17.73
N ALA A 424 25.10 -5.27 18.33
CA ALA A 424 25.30 -5.68 19.70
C ALA A 424 26.65 -6.35 19.87
#